data_88f600a2c19f02757a4fbadcba16281e
#
_entry.id   88f600a2c19f02757a4fbadcba16281e
#
_cell.length_a   1.000
_cell.length_b   1.000
_cell.length_c   1.000
_cell.angle_alpha   90.00
_cell.angle_beta   90.00
_cell.angle_gamma   90.00
#
_symmetry.space_group_name_H-M   'P 1'
#
loop_
_entity.id
_entity.type
_entity.pdbx_description
1 polymer ?
#
loop_
_entity_poly.entity_id
_entity_poly.type
_entity_poly.pdbx_seq_one_letter_code
_entity_poly.pdbx_strand_id
1 'polypeptide(L)'
;MYIIIHQPEGQLTINNEQELHQFMKGKIIIEAAGGMVFNPAGELLMMKRRGFWDMPKGKLDEGESIEDCAIREVSEETGVHNLEIVKKLQVTYHTYIYKGSPALKPSHWFKMLQSGYEILIPQTEEDITEIRWVNKEEARSLVDQAYPSIAEMIECYYINV
;
A
#
# COMPACT_ATOMS: atom_id res chain seq x y z
N MET A 1 19.58 -7.41 6.84
CA MET A 1 18.23 -6.90 6.50
C MET A 1 18.21 -5.42 6.81
N TYR A 2 17.73 -4.63 5.89
CA TYR A 2 17.58 -3.19 6.10
C TYR A 2 16.12 -2.78 5.83
N ILE A 3 15.69 -1.69 6.44
CA ILE A 3 14.35 -1.12 6.31
C ILE A 3 14.52 0.29 5.75
N ILE A 4 13.76 0.61 4.71
CA ILE A 4 13.72 1.96 4.14
C ILE A 4 12.51 2.70 4.69
N ILE A 5 12.76 3.85 5.28
CA ILE A 5 11.70 4.76 5.73
C ILE A 5 11.60 5.91 4.74
N HIS A 6 10.44 6.04 4.13
CA HIS A 6 10.16 7.14 3.21
C HIS A 6 9.71 8.38 4.01
N GLN A 7 10.36 9.49 3.76
CA GLN A 7 10.13 10.78 4.41
C GLN A 7 9.86 11.84 3.34
N PRO A 8 9.20 12.96 3.68
CA PRO A 8 9.00 14.05 2.71
C PRO A 8 10.28 14.57 2.08
N GLU A 9 11.38 14.57 2.85
CA GLU A 9 12.71 15.03 2.42
C GLU A 9 13.57 13.94 1.75
N GLY A 10 13.11 12.69 1.69
CA GLY A 10 13.86 11.59 1.06
C GLY A 10 13.72 10.26 1.80
N GLN A 11 14.77 9.44 1.77
CA GLN A 11 14.77 8.11 2.36
C GLN A 11 15.78 7.99 3.47
N LEU A 12 15.41 7.28 4.53
CA LEU A 12 16.30 6.90 5.62
C LEU A 12 16.44 5.38 5.65
N THR A 13 17.67 4.88 5.70
CA THR A 13 17.93 3.44 5.85
C THR A 13 18.12 3.09 7.31
N ILE A 14 17.36 2.11 7.77
CA ILE A 14 17.45 1.51 9.12
C ILE A 14 18.04 0.12 8.96
N ASN A 15 19.07 -0.20 9.69
CA ASN A 15 19.85 -1.43 9.49
C ASN A 15 19.39 -2.62 10.32
N ASN A 16 18.63 -2.37 11.38
CA ASN A 16 18.17 -3.42 12.30
C ASN A 16 16.92 -2.96 13.09
N GLU A 17 16.30 -3.91 13.76
CA GLU A 17 15.09 -3.67 14.56
C GLU A 17 15.33 -2.69 15.72
N GLN A 18 16.51 -2.67 16.31
CA GLN A 18 16.84 -1.78 17.39
C GLN A 18 16.87 -0.31 16.94
N GLU A 19 17.44 -0.05 15.77
CA GLU A 19 17.41 1.28 15.14
C GLU A 19 15.99 1.69 14.79
N LEU A 20 15.17 0.76 14.28
CA LEU A 20 13.75 1.04 14.00
C LEU A 20 13.01 1.41 15.29
N HIS A 21 13.19 0.63 16.34
CA HIS A 21 12.57 0.90 17.65
C HIS A 21 12.95 2.27 18.19
N GLN A 22 14.24 2.64 18.06
CA GLN A 22 14.74 3.96 18.45
C GLN A 22 14.11 5.08 17.60
N PHE A 23 13.98 4.85 16.30
CA PHE A 23 13.35 5.81 15.38
C PHE A 23 11.87 6.04 15.69
N MET A 24 11.17 5.01 16.15
CA MET A 24 9.74 5.09 16.49
C MET A 24 9.46 5.93 17.73
N LYS A 25 10.43 6.10 18.62
CA LYS A 25 10.26 6.85 19.87
C LYS A 25 9.85 8.29 19.59
N GLY A 26 8.84 8.77 20.33
CA GLY A 26 8.31 10.13 20.20
C GLY A 26 7.41 10.35 18.99
N LYS A 27 7.13 9.31 18.20
CA LYS A 27 6.23 9.38 17.06
C LYS A 27 4.91 8.67 17.33
N ILE A 28 3.84 9.18 16.74
CA ILE A 28 2.56 8.47 16.70
C ILE A 28 2.69 7.34 15.69
N ILE A 29 2.38 6.11 16.10
CA ILE A 29 2.41 4.96 15.21
C ILE A 29 0.99 4.69 14.72
N ILE A 30 0.80 4.76 13.40
CA ILE A 30 -0.49 4.50 12.75
C ILE A 30 -0.32 3.30 11.84
N GLU A 31 -0.76 2.15 12.35
CA GLU A 31 -0.76 0.90 11.58
C GLU A 31 -1.77 0.97 10.44
N ALA A 32 -1.37 0.45 9.29
CA ALA A 32 -2.20 0.34 8.10
C ALA A 32 -1.98 -1.01 7.42
N ALA A 33 -2.93 -1.43 6.60
CA ALA A 33 -2.79 -2.62 5.79
C ALA A 33 -3.46 -2.43 4.43
N GLY A 34 -2.97 -3.15 3.44
CA GLY A 34 -3.50 -3.08 2.09
C GLY A 34 -3.12 -4.26 1.22
N GLY A 35 -3.54 -4.21 -0.02
CA GLY A 35 -3.39 -5.31 -0.95
C GLY A 35 -2.69 -4.94 -2.25
N MET A 36 -1.80 -5.82 -2.66
CA MET A 36 -1.29 -5.92 -4.02
C MET A 36 -2.14 -6.98 -4.72
N VAL A 37 -3.20 -6.51 -5.40
CA VAL A 37 -4.30 -7.35 -5.89
C VAL A 37 -4.12 -7.66 -7.36
N PHE A 38 -4.20 -8.95 -7.70
CA PHE A 38 -4.12 -9.43 -9.08
C PHE A 38 -5.44 -10.07 -9.50
N ASN A 39 -5.89 -9.78 -10.70
CA ASN A 39 -7.04 -10.44 -11.31
C ASN A 39 -6.63 -11.77 -11.98
N PRO A 40 -7.59 -12.57 -12.51
CA PRO A 40 -7.27 -13.81 -13.20
C PRO A 40 -6.37 -13.66 -14.42
N ALA A 41 -6.32 -12.50 -15.04
CA ALA A 41 -5.41 -12.20 -16.16
C ALA A 41 -3.98 -11.83 -15.70
N GLY A 42 -3.73 -11.76 -14.38
CA GLY A 42 -2.43 -11.38 -13.82
C GLY A 42 -2.16 -9.87 -13.84
N GLU A 43 -3.20 -9.07 -14.03
CA GLU A 43 -3.09 -7.61 -13.99
C GLU A 43 -3.21 -7.11 -12.55
N LEU A 44 -2.45 -6.05 -12.23
CA LEU A 44 -2.39 -5.42 -10.92
C LEU A 44 -3.45 -4.32 -10.78
N LEU A 45 -4.14 -4.30 -9.65
CA LEU A 45 -5.06 -3.23 -9.29
C LEU A 45 -4.29 -2.01 -8.82
N MET A 46 -4.41 -0.93 -9.56
CA MET A 46 -3.79 0.34 -9.21
C MET A 46 -4.84 1.45 -9.14
N MET A 47 -4.58 2.42 -8.29
CA MET A 47 -5.45 3.58 -8.14
C MET A 47 -4.64 4.88 -8.16
N LYS A 48 -5.27 5.96 -8.58
CA LYS A 48 -4.68 7.29 -8.56
C LYS A 48 -5.28 8.08 -7.41
N ARG A 49 -4.41 8.55 -6.53
CA ARG A 49 -4.78 9.29 -5.34
C ARG A 49 -3.96 10.58 -5.24
N ARG A 50 -4.63 11.71 -5.19
CA ARG A 50 -3.97 13.03 -5.12
C ARG A 50 -2.93 13.25 -6.23
N GLY A 51 -3.21 12.73 -7.42
CA GLY A 51 -2.33 12.87 -8.58
C GLY A 51 -1.20 11.84 -8.68
N PHE A 52 -1.06 10.93 -7.70
CA PHE A 52 -0.05 9.87 -7.69
C PHE A 52 -0.68 8.48 -7.78
N TRP A 53 0.00 7.57 -8.45
CA TRP A 53 -0.39 6.16 -8.46
C TRP A 53 -0.08 5.51 -7.13
N ASP A 54 -1.00 4.65 -6.70
CA ASP A 54 -0.99 4.00 -5.38
C ASP A 54 -1.63 2.62 -5.48
N MET A 55 -1.56 1.86 -4.41
CA MET A 55 -2.30 0.62 -4.20
C MET A 55 -3.23 0.79 -3.00
N PRO A 56 -4.38 0.07 -2.97
CA PRO A 56 -5.37 0.24 -1.91
C PRO A 56 -4.83 -0.19 -0.54
N LYS A 57 -4.99 0.68 0.44
CA LYS A 57 -4.62 0.48 1.84
C LYS A 57 -5.30 1.50 2.73
N GLY A 58 -5.37 1.20 4.02
CA GLY A 58 -5.85 2.18 4.98
C GLY A 58 -5.56 1.78 6.41
N LYS A 59 -6.03 2.62 7.31
CA LYS A 59 -5.75 2.53 8.74
C LYS A 59 -6.43 1.33 9.39
N LEU A 60 -5.70 0.64 10.27
CA LEU A 60 -6.20 -0.42 11.12
C LEU A 60 -7.24 0.13 12.11
N ASP A 61 -8.41 -0.50 12.16
CA ASP A 61 -9.42 -0.20 13.18
C ASP A 61 -9.11 -0.96 14.47
N GLU A 62 -9.63 -0.42 15.60
CA GLU A 62 -9.47 -1.07 16.89
C GLU A 62 -10.10 -2.47 16.89
N GLY A 63 -9.34 -3.46 17.35
CA GLY A 63 -9.80 -4.86 17.43
C GLY A 63 -9.78 -5.62 16.11
N GLU A 64 -9.40 -4.99 15.01
CA GLU A 64 -9.30 -5.60 13.69
C GLU A 64 -7.94 -6.30 13.50
N SER A 65 -7.93 -7.46 12.84
CA SER A 65 -6.67 -8.06 12.41
C SER A 65 -6.09 -7.31 11.22
N ILE A 66 -4.77 -7.42 11.02
CA ILE A 66 -4.09 -6.79 9.87
C ILE A 66 -4.63 -7.34 8.55
N GLU A 67 -4.91 -8.65 8.48
CA GLU A 67 -5.48 -9.30 7.31
C GLU A 67 -6.88 -8.80 6.99
N ASP A 68 -7.74 -8.69 8.00
CA ASP A 68 -9.09 -8.16 7.82
C ASP A 68 -9.09 -6.69 7.41
N CYS A 69 -8.20 -5.91 7.98
CA CYS A 69 -7.96 -4.52 7.59
C CYS A 69 -7.58 -4.42 6.11
N ALA A 70 -6.65 -5.25 5.66
CA ALA A 70 -6.20 -5.24 4.26
C ALA A 70 -7.37 -5.53 3.30
N ILE A 71 -8.17 -6.56 3.59
CA ILE A 71 -9.34 -6.93 2.77
C ILE A 71 -10.38 -5.82 2.80
N ARG A 72 -10.71 -5.29 3.97
CA ARG A 72 -11.69 -4.21 4.13
C ARG A 72 -11.29 -2.96 3.35
N GLU A 73 -10.06 -2.53 3.50
CA GLU A 73 -9.56 -1.31 2.85
C GLU A 73 -9.54 -1.45 1.32
N VAL A 74 -9.11 -2.62 0.79
CA VAL A 74 -9.19 -2.88 -0.64
C VAL A 74 -10.64 -2.77 -1.11
N SER A 75 -11.57 -3.40 -0.41
CA SER A 75 -12.99 -3.39 -0.77
C SER A 75 -13.59 -1.99 -0.71
N GLU A 76 -13.30 -1.22 0.34
CA GLU A 76 -13.81 0.14 0.50
C GLU A 76 -13.28 1.11 -0.56
N GLU A 77 -11.98 1.04 -0.85
CA GLU A 77 -11.33 1.97 -1.78
C GLU A 77 -11.60 1.66 -3.25
N THR A 78 -11.88 0.40 -3.60
CA THR A 78 -11.91 -0.05 -5.00
C THR A 78 -13.22 -0.71 -5.45
N GLY A 79 -14.08 -1.12 -4.52
CA GLY A 79 -15.29 -1.89 -4.82
C GLY A 79 -15.07 -3.38 -5.09
N VAL A 80 -13.85 -3.88 -4.93
CA VAL A 80 -13.50 -5.29 -5.14
C VAL A 80 -13.71 -6.09 -3.85
N HIS A 81 -14.48 -7.16 -3.90
CA HIS A 81 -14.86 -7.97 -2.73
C HIS A 81 -14.42 -9.43 -2.78
N ASN A 82 -14.29 -10.01 -3.97
CA ASN A 82 -13.90 -11.42 -4.14
C ASN A 82 -12.37 -11.55 -4.03
N LEU A 83 -11.87 -11.48 -2.80
CA LEU A 83 -10.44 -11.41 -2.49
C LEU A 83 -9.97 -12.61 -1.68
N GLU A 84 -8.83 -13.16 -2.05
CA GLU A 84 -8.11 -14.18 -1.30
C GLU A 84 -6.69 -13.70 -1.01
N ILE A 85 -6.30 -13.69 0.27
CA ILE A 85 -4.91 -13.44 0.65
C ILE A 85 -4.09 -14.69 0.35
N VAL A 86 -3.05 -14.51 -0.47
CA VAL A 86 -2.14 -15.59 -0.85
C VAL A 86 -0.86 -15.56 -0.04
N LYS A 87 -0.32 -14.36 0.21
CA LYS A 87 0.99 -14.22 0.83
C LYS A 87 1.14 -12.84 1.47
N LYS A 88 1.79 -12.82 2.64
CA LYS A 88 2.26 -11.57 3.24
C LYS A 88 3.50 -11.09 2.49
N LEU A 89 3.52 -9.81 2.16
CA LEU A 89 4.64 -9.11 1.54
C LEU A 89 5.40 -8.28 2.58
N GLN A 90 6.30 -7.43 2.13
CA GLN A 90 7.04 -6.53 3.01
C GLN A 90 6.13 -5.48 3.66
N VAL A 91 6.59 -4.92 4.77
CA VAL A 91 6.00 -3.73 5.38
C VAL A 91 6.72 -2.52 4.81
N THR A 92 5.97 -1.50 4.40
CA THR A 92 6.55 -0.21 4.01
C THR A 92 6.37 0.80 5.15
N TYR A 93 7.27 1.75 5.22
CA TYR A 93 7.26 2.76 6.29
C TYR A 93 7.34 4.14 5.68
N HIS A 94 6.46 5.05 6.12
CA HIS A 94 6.60 6.45 5.78
C HIS A 94 6.22 7.35 6.96
N THR A 95 6.85 8.53 7.00
CA THR A 95 6.56 9.55 7.99
C THR A 95 5.69 10.65 7.42
N TYR A 96 4.88 11.22 8.28
CA TYR A 96 4.06 12.39 7.94
C TYR A 96 3.63 13.11 9.21
N ILE A 97 2.98 14.25 9.06
CA ILE A 97 2.41 14.98 10.20
C ILE A 97 0.94 14.58 10.34
N TYR A 98 0.59 14.04 11.50
CA TYR A 98 -0.77 13.66 11.84
C TYR A 98 -1.26 14.52 13.01
N LYS A 99 -2.31 15.32 12.75
CA LYS A 99 -2.87 16.25 13.75
C LYS A 99 -1.79 17.11 14.45
N GLY A 100 -0.84 17.61 13.66
CA GLY A 100 0.24 18.47 14.16
C GLY A 100 1.41 17.75 14.81
N SER A 101 1.43 16.43 14.85
CA SER A 101 2.49 15.63 15.50
C SER A 101 3.18 14.70 14.51
N PRO A 102 4.49 14.44 14.70
CA PRO A 102 5.20 13.46 13.87
C PRO A 102 4.57 12.07 13.99
N ALA A 103 4.33 11.43 12.87
CA ALA A 103 3.76 10.09 12.79
C ALA A 103 4.57 9.19 11.87
N LEU A 104 4.58 7.91 12.18
CA LEU A 104 5.10 6.84 11.35
C LEU A 104 3.95 5.90 11.00
N LYS A 105 3.80 5.58 9.71
CA LYS A 105 2.82 4.62 9.23
C LYS A 105 3.50 3.36 8.70
N PRO A 106 3.56 2.28 9.50
CA PRO A 106 3.85 0.96 8.98
C PRO A 106 2.65 0.47 8.18
N SER A 107 2.86 0.15 6.90
CA SER A 107 1.82 -0.38 6.02
C SER A 107 2.13 -1.84 5.69
N HIS A 108 1.25 -2.73 6.14
CA HIS A 108 1.36 -4.18 5.94
C HIS A 108 0.71 -4.57 4.62
N TRP A 109 1.48 -5.18 3.73
CA TRP A 109 1.02 -5.52 2.40
C TRP A 109 0.81 -7.01 2.25
N PHE A 110 -0.24 -7.36 1.50
CA PHE A 110 -0.56 -8.75 1.16
C PHE A 110 -0.75 -8.89 -0.34
N LYS A 111 -0.18 -9.95 -0.90
CA LYS A 111 -0.57 -10.38 -2.25
C LYS A 111 -1.95 -10.99 -2.16
N MET A 112 -2.86 -10.49 -2.99
CA MET A 112 -4.23 -10.96 -3.07
C MET A 112 -4.59 -11.37 -4.48
N LEU A 113 -5.45 -12.37 -4.61
CA LEU A 113 -6.07 -12.77 -5.86
C LEU A 113 -7.54 -12.39 -5.84
N GLN A 114 -7.98 -11.74 -6.90
CA GLN A 114 -9.38 -11.41 -7.15
C GLN A 114 -9.96 -12.44 -8.11
N SER A 115 -11.18 -12.89 -7.86
CA SER A 115 -11.91 -13.81 -8.74
C SER A 115 -13.21 -13.20 -9.24
N GLY A 116 -13.65 -13.65 -10.42
CA GLY A 116 -14.88 -13.18 -11.03
C GLY A 116 -14.75 -11.79 -11.67
N TYR A 117 -15.88 -11.26 -12.11
CA TYR A 117 -15.99 -9.92 -12.67
C TYR A 117 -16.62 -8.98 -11.65
N GLU A 118 -15.94 -7.90 -11.35
CA GLU A 118 -16.44 -6.86 -10.43
C GLU A 118 -16.24 -5.48 -11.03
N ILE A 119 -17.21 -4.59 -10.80
CA ILE A 119 -17.11 -3.19 -11.21
C ILE A 119 -16.21 -2.44 -10.22
N LEU A 120 -15.22 -1.73 -10.74
CA LEU A 120 -14.34 -0.88 -9.92
C LEU A 120 -15.08 0.41 -9.56
N ILE A 121 -15.12 0.73 -8.27
CA ILE A 121 -15.81 1.90 -7.73
C ILE A 121 -14.82 2.68 -6.86
N PRO A 122 -14.28 3.80 -7.36
CA PRO A 122 -13.34 4.61 -6.56
C PRO A 122 -14.05 5.28 -5.39
N GLN A 123 -13.41 5.21 -4.22
CA GLN A 123 -13.84 5.92 -3.02
C GLN A 123 -13.39 7.39 -3.12
N THR A 124 -14.25 8.25 -3.63
CA THR A 124 -13.92 9.64 -3.94
C THR A 124 -13.63 10.47 -2.68
N GLU A 125 -14.20 10.10 -1.53
CA GLU A 125 -13.94 10.73 -0.23
C GLU A 125 -12.48 10.59 0.22
N GLU A 126 -11.76 9.59 -0.29
CA GLU A 126 -10.35 9.35 -0.04
C GLU A 126 -9.43 9.94 -1.13
N ASP A 127 -9.95 10.87 -1.92
CA ASP A 127 -9.22 11.52 -3.03
C ASP A 127 -8.76 10.52 -4.13
N ILE A 128 -9.45 9.40 -4.27
CA ILE A 128 -9.21 8.40 -5.30
C ILE A 128 -10.00 8.82 -6.55
N THR A 129 -9.29 9.14 -7.63
CA THR A 129 -9.88 9.67 -8.86
C THR A 129 -9.96 8.67 -9.99
N GLU A 130 -9.15 7.60 -9.93
CA GLU A 130 -9.07 6.58 -10.98
C GLU A 130 -8.66 5.25 -10.36
N ILE A 131 -9.27 4.16 -10.83
CA ILE A 131 -8.86 2.79 -10.50
C ILE A 131 -8.87 1.98 -11.78
N ARG A 132 -7.85 1.15 -11.98
CA ARG A 132 -7.81 0.23 -13.11
C ARG A 132 -6.91 -0.97 -12.87
N TRP A 133 -7.17 -2.01 -13.65
CA TRP A 133 -6.26 -3.15 -13.78
C TRP A 133 -5.18 -2.80 -14.79
N VAL A 134 -3.92 -3.01 -14.42
CA VAL A 134 -2.76 -2.70 -15.27
C VAL A 134 -1.90 -3.94 -15.48
N ASN A 135 -1.44 -4.13 -16.72
CA ASN A 135 -0.45 -5.15 -17.02
C ASN A 135 0.98 -4.67 -16.67
N LYS A 136 1.98 -5.53 -16.79
CA LYS A 136 3.37 -5.20 -16.44
C LYS A 136 3.93 -4.02 -17.23
N GLU A 137 3.60 -3.92 -18.51
CA GLU A 137 4.08 -2.84 -19.37
C GLU A 137 3.50 -1.50 -18.96
N GLU A 138 2.19 -1.46 -18.70
CA GLU A 138 1.54 -0.28 -18.16
C GLU A 138 2.10 0.09 -16.77
N ALA A 139 2.30 -0.89 -15.90
CA ALA A 139 2.88 -0.66 -14.57
C ALA A 139 4.27 0.00 -14.69
N ARG A 140 5.13 -0.45 -15.60
CA ARG A 140 6.43 0.19 -15.86
C ARG A 140 6.30 1.66 -16.25
N SER A 141 5.28 2.01 -17.02
CA SER A 141 5.04 3.39 -17.44
C SER A 141 4.49 4.28 -16.33
N LEU A 142 3.93 3.70 -15.28
CA LEU A 142 3.26 4.43 -14.19
C LEU A 142 4.09 4.57 -12.91
N VAL A 143 5.12 3.72 -12.72
CA VAL A 143 5.89 3.71 -11.46
C VAL A 143 6.58 5.03 -11.15
N ASP A 144 7.00 5.77 -12.17
CA ASP A 144 7.62 7.08 -11.97
C ASP A 144 6.64 8.14 -11.45
N GLN A 145 5.34 7.87 -11.55
CA GLN A 145 4.25 8.70 -11.06
C GLN A 145 3.58 8.12 -9.81
N ALA A 146 4.18 7.10 -9.22
CA ALA A 146 3.69 6.48 -7.99
C ALA A 146 4.39 7.07 -6.76
N TYR A 147 3.76 6.90 -5.59
CA TYR A 147 4.48 7.17 -4.34
C TYR A 147 5.72 6.26 -4.27
N PRO A 148 6.88 6.76 -3.78
CA PRO A 148 8.13 6.00 -3.83
C PRO A 148 8.08 4.61 -3.21
N SER A 149 7.40 4.45 -2.07
CA SER A 149 7.24 3.13 -1.43
C SER A 149 6.38 2.17 -2.27
N ILE A 150 5.42 2.70 -3.00
CA ILE A 150 4.56 1.93 -3.90
C ILE A 150 5.32 1.51 -5.16
N ALA A 151 6.08 2.43 -5.74
CA ALA A 151 6.96 2.12 -6.88
C ALA A 151 7.91 0.97 -6.55
N GLU A 152 8.56 1.02 -5.39
CA GLU A 152 9.44 -0.04 -4.90
C GLU A 152 8.73 -1.40 -4.81
N MET A 153 7.52 -1.42 -4.25
CA MET A 153 6.70 -2.63 -4.16
C MET A 153 6.36 -3.21 -5.54
N ILE A 154 5.93 -2.35 -6.45
CA ILE A 154 5.55 -2.77 -7.81
C ILE A 154 6.75 -3.31 -8.57
N GLU A 155 7.88 -2.65 -8.48
CA GLU A 155 9.13 -3.11 -9.10
C GLU A 155 9.56 -4.45 -8.53
N CYS A 156 9.57 -4.59 -7.22
CA CYS A 156 10.04 -5.79 -6.53
C CYS A 156 9.16 -7.02 -6.76
N TYR A 157 7.84 -6.84 -6.74
CA TYR A 157 6.89 -7.98 -6.72
C TYR A 157 6.09 -8.17 -8.01
N TYR A 158 6.20 -7.27 -8.97
CA TYR A 158 5.45 -7.37 -10.22
C TYR A 158 6.33 -7.21 -11.46
N ILE A 159 7.09 -6.12 -11.55
CA ILE A 159 7.84 -5.79 -12.77
C ILE A 159 9.05 -6.71 -12.94
N ASN A 160 9.82 -6.92 -11.87
CA ASN A 160 11.09 -7.62 -11.91
C ASN A 160 11.02 -9.13 -11.57
N VAL A 161 9.83 -9.69 -11.60
CA VAL A 161 9.62 -11.14 -11.38
C VAL A 161 9.26 -11.88 -12.65
#